data_10f02c786cf955056e2146cd632b0f03
#
_entry.id   10f02c786cf955056e2146cd632b0f03
#
_cell.length_a   1.000
_cell.length_b   1.000
_cell.length_c   1.000
_cell.angle_alpha   90.00
_cell.angle_beta   90.00
_cell.angle_gamma   90.00
#
_symmetry.space_group_name_H-M   'P 1'
#
loop_
_entity.id
_entity.type
_entity.pdbx_description
1 polymer ?
#
loop_
_entity_poly.entity_id
_entity_poly.type
_entity_poly.pdbx_seq_one_letter_code
_entity_poly.pdbx_strand_id
1 'polypeptide(L)'
;MSKLLSLETIAALALSLTTGCFAASDTAADEGAGGDGGFGVGQGGAQDFGQFREILDAGEIPGPETLDDVGFFNEHKLELPPADCGGNVCVHGELGVMGNMLNGSNCTLVMLGMNTPIDPSEIERPPLNLAIAVDTSGSMQGLPMDYLKEGLFRMLDDLQPEDRVTLVGFSREATIHVESLAGDDAELSLAIGNLQAQGQTNIYDGLRMAYDAVEAHADPELQNRVILLSDGEATAGIKATDKIVAMSAAYNEEGYSLTTIGMGTEFDPELMRELSESGAGAFYYLEDPEAVREVFEEEVKTFLVPLAKDVTIDLVVDPGYSLRQIYGTKLSEQWGNQGHIEIPSLQIAHRTSVSDNEGGRRGGGGAIIVELVPRSPDMVAEPGTVGLLSMSYDVPGSDETVDEEVKIISPLTPGETPDGGHFSFAGVQKSFVMLNIFAGFEMAATRASFGDDSGALAVLQPLRTAVDEWVGNNPDEDIADDLKYIDRFIENLERRGAAEPPPDQTPPNPWPND
;
A
#
# COMPACT_ATOMS: atom_id res chain seq x y z
N MET A 1 -81.42 -38.29 4.94
CA MET A 1 -81.60 -37.94 6.35
C MET A 1 -80.36 -37.21 6.76
N SER A 2 -80.44 -35.89 6.73
CA SER A 2 -80.73 -35.02 7.84
C SER A 2 -79.49 -34.67 8.62
N LYS A 3 -79.02 -33.53 8.45
CA LYS A 3 -79.10 -32.21 9.07
C LYS A 3 -77.72 -31.85 9.68
N LEU A 4 -77.17 -30.77 9.34
CA LEU A 4 -77.37 -29.35 9.68
C LEU A 4 -76.31 -28.86 10.68
N LEU A 5 -75.61 -27.81 10.23
CA LEU A 5 -75.40 -26.50 10.90
C LEU A 5 -74.61 -26.51 12.22
N SER A 6 -73.65 -25.59 12.46
CA SER A 6 -73.62 -24.12 12.31
C SER A 6 -72.23 -23.60 12.62
N LEU A 7 -71.71 -22.68 11.89
CA LEU A 7 -71.43 -21.28 12.24
C LEU A 7 -71.24 -20.97 13.74
N GLU A 8 -70.03 -20.46 14.08
CA GLU A 8 -69.96 -19.15 14.74
C GLU A 8 -68.58 -18.55 14.68
N THR A 9 -68.60 -17.34 14.28
CA THR A 9 -67.57 -16.30 14.15
C THR A 9 -67.10 -15.82 15.51
N ILE A 10 -65.79 -15.53 15.74
CA ILE A 10 -65.36 -14.45 16.65
C ILE A 10 -64.05 -13.87 16.25
N ALA A 11 -64.12 -12.64 15.85
CA ALA A 11 -63.29 -11.46 16.10
C ALA A 11 -61.75 -11.53 15.99
N ALA A 12 -61.31 -10.71 15.07
CA ALA A 12 -59.96 -10.19 14.91
C ALA A 12 -59.48 -9.39 16.13
N LEU A 13 -58.24 -9.61 16.54
CA LEU A 13 -57.45 -8.61 17.25
C LEU A 13 -56.13 -8.43 16.51
N ALA A 14 -56.02 -7.30 15.84
CA ALA A 14 -54.80 -6.88 15.18
C ALA A 14 -53.77 -6.49 16.26
N LEU A 15 -52.65 -7.20 16.28
CA LEU A 15 -51.46 -6.77 16.99
C LEU A 15 -50.41 -6.49 15.94
N SER A 16 -50.16 -5.22 15.68
CA SER A 16 -49.07 -4.72 14.85
C SER A 16 -47.72 -4.99 15.55
N LEU A 17 -47.00 -6.00 15.10
CA LEU A 17 -45.61 -6.19 15.40
C LEU A 17 -44.81 -5.71 14.17
N THR A 18 -44.09 -4.62 14.38
CA THR A 18 -43.06 -4.14 13.48
C THR A 18 -41.94 -5.17 13.44
N THR A 19 -41.92 -5.97 12.39
CA THR A 19 -40.75 -6.79 12.04
C THR A 19 -39.74 -5.91 11.36
N GLY A 20 -38.65 -5.61 12.08
CA GLY A 20 -37.45 -5.13 11.47
C GLY A 20 -36.93 -6.19 10.50
N CYS A 21 -36.63 -5.78 9.28
CA CYS A 21 -35.95 -6.60 8.29
C CYS A 21 -34.52 -6.85 8.76
N PHE A 22 -34.25 -8.03 9.29
CA PHE A 22 -32.95 -8.65 9.19
C PHE A 22 -32.94 -9.40 7.86
N ALA A 23 -32.36 -8.83 6.85
CA ALA A 23 -31.91 -9.56 5.70
C ALA A 23 -30.56 -10.20 6.05
N ALA A 24 -30.57 -11.47 6.42
CA ALA A 24 -29.39 -12.29 6.31
C ALA A 24 -29.18 -12.52 4.82
N SER A 25 -28.19 -11.88 4.24
CA SER A 25 -27.67 -12.26 2.94
C SER A 25 -26.60 -13.35 3.17
N ASP A 26 -27.02 -14.61 3.00
CA ASP A 26 -26.06 -15.64 2.60
C ASP A 26 -25.53 -15.25 1.21
N THR A 27 -24.41 -14.63 1.15
CA THR A 27 -23.62 -14.56 -0.08
C THR A 27 -22.58 -15.66 -0.01
N ALA A 28 -22.84 -16.71 -0.76
CA ALA A 28 -21.80 -17.64 -1.19
C ALA A 28 -20.67 -16.85 -1.84
N ALA A 29 -19.44 -17.19 -1.49
CA ALA A 29 -18.25 -16.68 -2.14
C ALA A 29 -18.40 -16.84 -3.65
N ASP A 30 -18.44 -15.71 -4.36
CA ASP A 30 -18.32 -15.66 -5.81
C ASP A 30 -16.84 -15.53 -6.12
N GLU A 31 -16.28 -16.55 -6.72
CA GLU A 31 -14.92 -16.52 -7.23
C GLU A 31 -14.87 -15.54 -8.42
N GLY A 32 -14.10 -14.44 -8.26
CA GLY A 32 -13.43 -13.79 -9.38
C GLY A 32 -14.29 -13.06 -10.41
N ALA A 33 -15.33 -12.34 -9.99
CA ALA A 33 -15.89 -11.28 -10.82
C ALA A 33 -15.63 -9.95 -10.11
N GLY A 34 -14.98 -9.00 -10.80
CA GLY A 34 -14.91 -7.62 -10.36
C GLY A 34 -16.33 -7.17 -10.02
N GLY A 35 -16.55 -6.85 -8.74
CA GLY A 35 -17.80 -6.21 -8.34
C GLY A 35 -17.97 -4.90 -9.12
N ASP A 36 -19.15 -4.26 -9.02
CA ASP A 36 -19.46 -2.97 -9.67
C ASP A 36 -18.40 -1.85 -9.45
N GLY A 37 -17.41 -2.04 -8.55
CA GLY A 37 -16.34 -1.11 -8.21
C GLY A 37 -15.08 -1.17 -9.09
N GLY A 38 -14.94 -2.11 -10.00
CA GLY A 38 -13.70 -2.29 -10.80
C GLY A 38 -12.52 -2.85 -9.98
N PHE A 39 -11.30 -2.76 -10.54
CA PHE A 39 -10.07 -3.21 -9.91
C PHE A 39 -9.28 -2.03 -9.33
N GLY A 40 -8.68 -2.19 -8.15
CA GLY A 40 -7.82 -1.17 -7.55
C GLY A 40 -6.58 -0.90 -8.42
N VAL A 41 -6.04 0.30 -8.30
CA VAL A 41 -4.85 0.76 -9.04
C VAL A 41 -3.85 1.33 -8.05
N GLY A 42 -2.59 0.90 -8.16
CA GLY A 42 -1.50 1.33 -7.30
C GLY A 42 -0.40 2.08 -8.04
N GLN A 43 0.31 2.92 -7.30
CA GLN A 43 1.40 3.77 -7.80
C GLN A 43 2.80 3.11 -7.73
N GLY A 44 2.91 1.89 -7.19
CA GLY A 44 4.19 1.32 -6.82
C GLY A 44 4.68 1.78 -5.44
N GLY A 45 6.01 1.79 -5.22
CA GLY A 45 6.61 2.10 -3.91
C GLY A 45 6.51 0.93 -2.93
N ALA A 46 6.58 1.20 -1.61
CA ALA A 46 6.46 0.13 -0.61
C ALA A 46 5.10 -0.56 -0.69
N GLN A 47 5.10 -1.89 -0.71
CA GLN A 47 3.89 -2.70 -0.83
C GLN A 47 3.49 -3.36 0.48
N ASP A 48 4.33 -3.30 1.49
CA ASP A 48 4.09 -3.95 2.76
C ASP A 48 4.66 -3.19 3.97
N PHE A 49 4.23 -3.62 5.14
CA PHE A 49 4.62 -3.11 6.45
C PHE A 49 5.34 -4.22 7.28
N GLY A 50 5.86 -5.25 6.61
CA GLY A 50 6.38 -6.49 7.20
C GLY A 50 7.50 -6.28 8.20
N GLN A 51 8.46 -5.40 7.92
CA GLN A 51 9.59 -5.13 8.83
C GLN A 51 9.11 -4.63 10.21
N PHE A 52 8.14 -3.72 10.26
CA PHE A 52 7.57 -3.22 11.51
C PHE A 52 6.93 -4.37 12.31
N ARG A 53 6.19 -5.25 11.64
CA ARG A 53 5.54 -6.41 12.27
C ARG A 53 6.53 -7.39 12.82
N GLU A 54 7.58 -7.73 12.06
CA GLU A 54 8.61 -8.67 12.49
C GLU A 54 9.32 -8.22 13.77
N ILE A 55 9.65 -6.92 13.88
CA ILE A 55 10.26 -6.35 15.09
C ILE A 55 9.31 -6.52 16.29
N LEU A 56 8.02 -6.25 16.10
CA LEU A 56 7.02 -6.45 17.16
C LEU A 56 6.90 -7.93 17.56
N ASP A 57 6.90 -8.86 16.60
CA ASP A 57 6.81 -10.29 16.86
C ASP A 57 8.07 -10.87 17.53
N ALA A 58 9.24 -10.28 17.25
CA ALA A 58 10.47 -10.58 17.98
C ALA A 58 10.42 -10.11 19.46
N GLY A 59 9.41 -9.35 19.86
CA GLY A 59 9.24 -8.83 21.20
C GLY A 59 9.99 -7.53 21.45
N GLU A 60 10.40 -6.86 20.39
CA GLU A 60 11.13 -5.60 20.39
C GLU A 60 10.18 -4.42 20.10
N ILE A 61 10.68 -3.19 20.21
CA ILE A 61 9.94 -1.96 19.92
C ILE A 61 10.50 -1.37 18.63
N PRO A 62 9.69 -1.26 17.57
CA PRO A 62 10.13 -0.68 16.31
C PRO A 62 10.43 0.82 16.47
N GLY A 63 11.46 1.30 15.78
CA GLY A 63 11.74 2.73 15.68
C GLY A 63 10.83 3.43 14.66
N PRO A 64 10.71 4.77 14.72
CA PRO A 64 9.89 5.52 13.78
C PRO A 64 10.37 5.38 12.32
N GLU A 65 11.64 5.07 12.09
CA GLU A 65 12.22 4.82 10.77
C GLU A 65 11.71 3.55 10.08
N THR A 66 11.10 2.62 10.85
CA THR A 66 10.49 1.40 10.30
C THR A 66 9.05 1.62 9.83
N LEU A 67 8.50 2.79 10.10
CA LEU A 67 7.14 3.17 9.73
C LEU A 67 7.12 3.77 8.33
N ASP A 68 6.48 3.08 7.41
CA ASP A 68 6.25 3.53 6.05
C ASP A 68 4.75 3.65 5.77
N ASP A 69 4.28 4.86 5.49
CA ASP A 69 2.87 5.12 5.20
C ASP A 69 2.44 4.50 3.87
N VAL A 70 3.31 4.49 2.85
CA VAL A 70 3.01 3.87 1.56
C VAL A 70 2.76 2.38 1.74
N GLY A 71 3.69 1.67 2.38
CA GLY A 71 3.56 0.24 2.67
C GLY A 71 2.35 -0.07 3.54
N PHE A 72 2.13 0.72 4.60
CA PHE A 72 0.97 0.52 5.47
C PHE A 72 -0.36 0.65 4.74
N PHE A 73 -0.54 1.70 3.93
CA PHE A 73 -1.80 1.90 3.21
C PHE A 73 -1.97 0.93 2.03
N ASN A 74 -0.89 0.49 1.38
CA ASN A 74 -0.94 -0.48 0.30
C ASN A 74 -1.36 -1.89 0.74
N GLU A 75 -1.22 -2.24 2.01
CA GLU A 75 -1.69 -3.52 2.55
C GLU A 75 -3.21 -3.60 2.75
N HIS A 76 -3.93 -2.49 2.71
CA HIS A 76 -5.35 -2.44 2.99
C HIS A 76 -6.17 -2.43 1.71
N LYS A 77 -7.05 -3.41 1.56
CA LYS A 77 -8.03 -3.40 0.47
C LYS A 77 -9.14 -2.40 0.81
N LEU A 78 -9.35 -1.44 -0.06
CA LEU A 78 -10.42 -0.44 0.07
C LEU A 78 -11.53 -0.69 -0.93
N GLU A 79 -12.76 -0.48 -0.49
CA GLU A 79 -13.87 -0.30 -1.40
C GLU A 79 -13.78 1.08 -2.03
N LEU A 80 -13.95 1.16 -3.35
CA LEU A 80 -13.95 2.40 -4.12
C LEU A 80 -15.29 2.55 -4.85
N PRO A 81 -15.69 3.78 -5.19
CA PRO A 81 -16.81 3.99 -6.10
C PRO A 81 -16.61 3.26 -7.44
N PRO A 82 -17.69 3.01 -8.23
CA PRO A 82 -17.56 2.36 -9.53
C PRO A 82 -16.58 3.08 -10.47
N ALA A 83 -15.81 2.31 -11.24
CA ALA A 83 -14.88 2.82 -12.25
C ALA A 83 -15.65 3.20 -13.54
N ASP A 84 -16.47 4.24 -13.50
CA ASP A 84 -17.38 4.65 -14.57
C ASP A 84 -17.05 6.00 -15.22
N CYS A 85 -15.83 6.52 -14.99
CA CYS A 85 -15.34 7.77 -15.58
C CYS A 85 -15.19 7.73 -17.11
N GLY A 86 -15.11 6.54 -17.70
CA GLY A 86 -14.95 6.33 -19.14
C GLY A 86 -13.49 6.29 -19.62
N GLY A 87 -12.52 6.44 -18.72
CA GLY A 87 -11.08 6.26 -18.94
C GLY A 87 -10.58 4.88 -18.53
N ASN A 88 -9.29 4.62 -18.76
CA ASN A 88 -8.63 3.40 -18.30
C ASN A 88 -8.42 3.38 -16.77
N VAL A 89 -8.24 4.55 -16.18
CA VAL A 89 -8.10 4.77 -14.74
C VAL A 89 -9.07 5.85 -14.33
N CYS A 90 -9.79 5.63 -13.24
CA CYS A 90 -10.68 6.60 -12.62
C CYS A 90 -10.12 7.05 -11.29
N VAL A 91 -10.17 8.36 -11.01
CA VAL A 91 -9.78 8.92 -9.71
C VAL A 91 -11.02 9.29 -8.88
N HIS A 92 -10.98 9.01 -7.60
CA HIS A 92 -12.03 9.32 -6.64
C HIS A 92 -11.50 10.19 -5.52
N GLY A 93 -12.26 11.22 -5.12
CA GLY A 93 -11.95 12.09 -4.01
C GLY A 93 -13.08 12.06 -2.99
N GLU A 94 -12.95 11.25 -1.93
CA GLU A 94 -14.00 10.97 -0.97
C GLU A 94 -13.71 11.55 0.42
N LEU A 95 -14.69 12.23 1.01
CA LEU A 95 -14.55 12.96 2.28
C LEU A 95 -14.90 12.09 3.49
N GLY A 96 -14.05 12.16 4.52
CA GLY A 96 -14.31 11.64 5.86
C GLY A 96 -14.15 12.71 6.94
N VAL A 97 -15.12 12.81 7.85
CA VAL A 97 -15.06 13.71 9.01
C VAL A 97 -15.57 12.99 10.24
N MET A 98 -14.71 12.88 11.26
CA MET A 98 -15.07 12.26 12.54
C MET A 98 -14.15 12.77 13.65
N GLY A 99 -14.47 12.55 14.91
CA GLY A 99 -13.52 12.67 16.02
C GLY A 99 -12.43 11.60 15.93
N ASN A 100 -11.14 11.97 16.03
CA ASN A 100 -10.06 10.98 15.95
C ASN A 100 -10.10 9.95 17.09
N MET A 101 -9.54 8.77 16.85
CA MET A 101 -9.59 7.63 17.76
C MET A 101 -8.66 7.77 18.98
N LEU A 102 -7.79 8.79 19.01
CA LEU A 102 -6.84 9.01 20.09
C LEU A 102 -7.40 9.91 21.18
N ASN A 103 -8.10 11.00 20.82
CA ASN A 103 -8.60 11.97 21.78
C ASN A 103 -9.93 12.64 21.42
N GLY A 104 -10.57 12.21 20.32
CA GLY A 104 -11.88 12.68 19.87
C GLY A 104 -11.90 14.07 19.21
N SER A 105 -10.75 14.75 19.02
CA SER A 105 -10.72 16.01 18.27
C SER A 105 -11.05 15.81 16.79
N ASN A 106 -11.55 16.88 16.12
CA ASN A 106 -11.88 16.80 14.70
C ASN A 106 -10.73 16.22 13.88
N CYS A 107 -11.04 15.26 13.04
CA CYS A 107 -10.19 14.74 11.98
C CYS A 107 -10.99 14.80 10.69
N THR A 108 -10.49 15.55 9.73
CA THR A 108 -11.07 15.70 8.40
C THR A 108 -10.05 15.19 7.38
N LEU A 109 -10.46 14.24 6.55
CA LEU A 109 -9.60 13.69 5.51
C LEU A 109 -10.33 13.61 4.16
N VAL A 110 -9.54 13.58 3.10
CA VAL A 110 -9.96 13.17 1.77
C VAL A 110 -9.19 11.92 1.40
N MET A 111 -9.89 10.85 1.09
CA MET A 111 -9.33 9.64 0.48
C MET A 111 -9.26 9.85 -1.03
N LEU A 112 -8.05 9.75 -1.59
CA LEU A 112 -7.85 9.67 -3.04
C LEU A 112 -7.69 8.20 -3.38
N GLY A 113 -8.66 7.64 -4.08
CA GLY A 113 -8.64 6.26 -4.56
C GLY A 113 -8.55 6.22 -6.07
N MET A 114 -7.92 5.20 -6.61
CA MET A 114 -7.85 4.97 -8.06
C MET A 114 -8.29 3.54 -8.37
N ASN A 115 -9.09 3.38 -9.42
CA ASN A 115 -9.51 2.08 -9.91
C ASN A 115 -9.64 2.06 -11.44
N THR A 116 -9.79 0.86 -12.00
CA THR A 116 -9.91 0.64 -13.43
C THR A 116 -11.10 -0.26 -13.74
N PRO A 117 -11.85 -0.01 -14.84
CA PRO A 117 -12.85 -0.94 -15.32
C PRO A 117 -12.24 -2.12 -16.10
N ILE A 118 -10.93 -2.11 -16.37
CA ILE A 118 -10.25 -3.10 -17.19
C ILE A 118 -9.99 -4.36 -16.38
N ASP A 119 -10.47 -5.50 -16.88
CA ASP A 119 -10.20 -6.81 -16.28
C ASP A 119 -8.73 -7.20 -16.55
N PRO A 120 -7.93 -7.50 -15.50
CA PRO A 120 -6.54 -7.93 -15.66
C PRO A 120 -6.36 -9.12 -16.59
N SER A 121 -7.34 -10.02 -16.65
CA SER A 121 -7.31 -11.20 -17.51
C SER A 121 -7.48 -10.90 -19.02
N GLU A 122 -7.95 -9.69 -19.34
CA GLU A 122 -8.13 -9.23 -20.73
C GLU A 122 -6.90 -8.49 -21.28
N ILE A 123 -5.90 -8.21 -20.43
CA ILE A 123 -4.71 -7.47 -20.83
C ILE A 123 -3.60 -8.43 -21.24
N GLU A 124 -3.15 -8.32 -22.49
CA GLU A 124 -1.95 -9.01 -22.95
C GLU A 124 -0.70 -8.28 -22.41
N ARG A 125 0.07 -8.96 -21.59
CA ARG A 125 1.32 -8.43 -21.06
C ARG A 125 2.36 -8.27 -22.17
N PRO A 126 2.96 -7.07 -22.34
CA PRO A 126 4.11 -6.94 -23.24
C PRO A 126 5.27 -7.85 -22.81
N PRO A 127 6.09 -8.34 -23.74
CA PRO A 127 7.28 -9.10 -23.38
C PRO A 127 8.25 -8.25 -22.54
N LEU A 128 9.04 -8.91 -21.70
CA LEU A 128 9.99 -8.30 -20.80
C LEU A 128 11.42 -8.29 -21.35
N ASN A 129 12.14 -7.22 -21.05
CA ASN A 129 13.59 -7.19 -20.99
C ASN A 129 13.99 -6.98 -19.53
N LEU A 130 14.26 -8.08 -18.82
CA LEU A 130 14.41 -8.14 -17.39
C LEU A 130 15.85 -8.43 -16.99
N ALA A 131 16.47 -7.56 -16.17
CA ALA A 131 17.70 -7.89 -15.47
C ALA A 131 17.45 -8.07 -13.98
N ILE A 132 17.93 -9.18 -13.42
CA ILE A 132 17.79 -9.53 -12.02
C ILE A 132 19.14 -9.38 -11.35
N ALA A 133 19.30 -8.35 -10.51
CA ALA A 133 20.49 -8.11 -9.70
C ALA A 133 20.32 -8.79 -8.33
N VAL A 134 21.11 -9.81 -8.09
CA VAL A 134 21.02 -10.67 -6.91
C VAL A 134 22.22 -10.45 -6.01
N ASP A 135 21.96 -10.11 -4.75
CA ASP A 135 22.98 -10.11 -3.73
C ASP A 135 23.49 -11.54 -3.48
N THR A 136 24.77 -11.71 -3.63
CA THR A 136 25.50 -12.95 -3.32
C THR A 136 26.56 -12.72 -2.24
N SER A 137 26.36 -11.73 -1.36
CA SER A 137 27.26 -11.46 -0.24
C SER A 137 27.19 -12.54 0.85
N GLY A 138 28.06 -12.44 1.85
CA GLY A 138 28.16 -13.46 2.89
C GLY A 138 26.94 -13.54 3.80
N SER A 139 26.19 -12.45 3.98
CA SER A 139 24.93 -12.39 4.74
C SER A 139 23.84 -13.25 4.12
N MET A 140 23.79 -13.33 2.80
CA MET A 140 22.85 -14.19 2.07
C MET A 140 23.01 -15.70 2.35
N GLN A 141 23.99 -16.12 3.16
CA GLN A 141 24.22 -17.55 3.40
C GLN A 141 23.08 -18.19 4.22
N GLY A 142 22.52 -19.29 3.72
CA GLY A 142 21.45 -20.05 4.39
C GLY A 142 20.07 -19.62 3.91
N LEU A 143 19.15 -19.35 4.84
CA LEU A 143 17.74 -19.07 4.53
C LEU A 143 17.51 -17.94 3.51
N PRO A 144 18.21 -16.78 3.57
CA PRO A 144 18.00 -15.74 2.54
C PRO A 144 18.27 -16.24 1.13
N MET A 145 19.37 -16.99 0.92
CA MET A 145 19.69 -17.56 -0.39
C MET A 145 18.70 -18.65 -0.82
N ASP A 146 18.18 -19.41 0.12
CA ASP A 146 17.19 -20.46 -0.16
C ASP A 146 15.86 -19.80 -0.60
N TYR A 147 15.39 -18.77 0.10
CA TYR A 147 14.19 -18.00 -0.24
C TYR A 147 14.34 -17.31 -1.60
N LEU A 148 15.48 -16.65 -1.82
CA LEU A 148 15.79 -16.02 -3.10
C LEU A 148 15.69 -17.01 -4.27
N LYS A 149 16.33 -18.17 -4.15
CA LYS A 149 16.29 -19.20 -5.21
C LYS A 149 14.87 -19.73 -5.41
N GLU A 150 14.13 -19.96 -4.35
CA GLU A 150 12.74 -20.42 -4.42
C GLU A 150 11.88 -19.38 -5.17
N GLY A 151 11.97 -18.11 -4.79
CA GLY A 151 11.25 -17.04 -5.47
C GLY A 151 11.60 -16.92 -6.94
N LEU A 152 12.89 -16.94 -7.27
CA LEU A 152 13.33 -16.89 -8.67
C LEU A 152 12.85 -18.11 -9.48
N PHE A 153 12.84 -19.32 -8.92
CA PHE A 153 12.29 -20.49 -9.61
C PHE A 153 10.79 -20.35 -9.88
N ARG A 154 10.02 -19.82 -8.92
CA ARG A 154 8.58 -19.55 -9.10
C ARG A 154 8.34 -18.51 -10.19
N MET A 155 9.12 -17.42 -10.19
CA MET A 155 9.04 -16.40 -11.23
C MET A 155 9.28 -16.98 -12.64
N LEU A 156 10.21 -17.94 -12.80
CA LEU A 156 10.46 -18.57 -14.09
C LEU A 156 9.23 -19.27 -14.67
N ASP A 157 8.32 -19.78 -13.81
CA ASP A 157 7.09 -20.46 -14.25
C ASP A 157 6.10 -19.48 -14.91
N ASP A 158 6.21 -18.18 -14.64
CA ASP A 158 5.35 -17.13 -15.20
C ASP A 158 5.97 -16.37 -16.37
N LEU A 159 7.24 -16.65 -16.72
CA LEU A 159 7.91 -16.06 -17.87
C LEU A 159 7.44 -16.66 -19.19
N GLN A 160 7.43 -15.83 -20.21
CA GLN A 160 7.06 -16.20 -21.59
C GLN A 160 8.33 -16.44 -22.43
N PRO A 161 8.27 -17.25 -23.49
CA PRO A 161 9.42 -17.47 -24.37
C PRO A 161 9.95 -16.20 -25.04
N GLU A 162 9.09 -15.18 -25.20
CA GLU A 162 9.41 -13.88 -25.77
C GLU A 162 10.16 -12.98 -24.79
N ASP A 163 10.10 -13.25 -23.50
CA ASP A 163 10.84 -12.51 -22.48
C ASP A 163 12.35 -12.70 -22.64
N ARG A 164 13.11 -11.72 -22.23
CA ARG A 164 14.57 -11.74 -22.18
C ARG A 164 15.03 -11.53 -20.76
N VAL A 165 15.83 -12.45 -20.25
CA VAL A 165 16.26 -12.44 -18.85
C VAL A 165 17.78 -12.42 -18.76
N THR A 166 18.29 -11.48 -17.97
CA THR A 166 19.70 -11.40 -17.57
C THR A 166 19.81 -11.60 -16.06
N LEU A 167 20.70 -12.48 -15.61
CA LEU A 167 20.97 -12.70 -14.19
C LEU A 167 22.34 -12.13 -13.82
N VAL A 168 22.36 -11.15 -12.93
CA VAL A 168 23.55 -10.50 -12.39
C VAL A 168 23.69 -10.89 -10.92
N GLY A 169 24.78 -11.56 -10.56
CA GLY A 169 25.15 -11.76 -9.16
C GLY A 169 26.14 -10.67 -8.72
N PHE A 170 25.93 -10.10 -7.54
CA PHE A 170 26.88 -9.14 -7.00
C PHE A 170 27.27 -9.48 -5.56
N SER A 171 28.54 -9.25 -5.27
CA SER A 171 29.09 -9.27 -3.92
C SER A 171 30.13 -8.13 -3.82
N ARG A 172 31.40 -8.38 -3.73
CA ARG A 172 32.43 -7.34 -3.83
C ARG A 172 32.51 -6.75 -5.25
N GLU A 173 32.28 -7.59 -6.25
CA GLU A 173 32.22 -7.26 -7.67
C GLU A 173 30.95 -7.84 -8.27
N ALA A 174 30.39 -7.22 -9.30
CA ALA A 174 29.25 -7.73 -10.03
C ALA A 174 29.69 -8.64 -11.19
N THR A 175 28.87 -9.65 -11.51
CA THR A 175 29.13 -10.63 -12.57
C THR A 175 27.82 -11.02 -13.25
N ILE A 176 27.79 -10.98 -14.58
CA ILE A 176 26.69 -11.54 -15.36
C ILE A 176 26.84 -13.06 -15.40
N HIS A 177 25.86 -13.80 -14.91
CA HIS A 177 25.79 -15.26 -14.96
C HIS A 177 25.20 -15.76 -16.28
N VAL A 178 24.14 -15.11 -16.73
CA VAL A 178 23.50 -15.31 -18.04
C VAL A 178 23.00 -13.97 -18.57
N GLU A 179 22.96 -13.78 -19.88
CA GLU A 179 22.60 -12.52 -20.50
C GLU A 179 21.56 -12.72 -21.60
N SER A 180 20.44 -12.00 -21.51
CA SER A 180 19.36 -11.93 -22.51
C SER A 180 18.88 -13.30 -23.03
N LEU A 181 18.73 -14.28 -22.13
CA LEU A 181 18.15 -15.57 -22.46
C LEU A 181 16.62 -15.49 -22.57
N ALA A 182 16.03 -16.37 -23.37
CA ALA A 182 14.58 -16.52 -23.44
C ALA A 182 14.00 -16.94 -22.07
N GLY A 183 12.79 -16.51 -21.75
CA GLY A 183 12.18 -16.77 -20.44
C GLY A 183 12.01 -18.26 -20.12
N ASP A 184 11.88 -19.11 -21.12
CA ASP A 184 11.77 -20.57 -21.01
C ASP A 184 13.12 -21.33 -21.15
N ASP A 185 14.26 -20.61 -21.20
CA ASP A 185 15.57 -21.26 -21.37
C ASP A 185 15.99 -21.99 -20.07
N ALA A 186 16.29 -23.27 -20.19
CA ALA A 186 16.72 -24.10 -19.06
C ALA A 186 18.04 -23.64 -18.41
N GLU A 187 18.85 -22.83 -19.09
CA GLU A 187 20.10 -22.29 -18.54
C GLU A 187 19.82 -21.29 -17.41
N LEU A 188 18.65 -20.61 -17.41
CA LEU A 188 18.21 -19.75 -16.32
C LEU A 188 18.13 -20.51 -15.00
N SER A 189 17.43 -21.64 -14.98
CA SER A 189 17.32 -22.49 -13.79
C SER A 189 18.69 -23.01 -13.31
N LEU A 190 19.59 -23.34 -14.22
CA LEU A 190 20.95 -23.76 -13.87
C LEU A 190 21.75 -22.62 -13.25
N ALA A 191 21.64 -21.41 -13.81
CA ALA A 191 22.33 -20.23 -13.30
C ALA A 191 21.85 -19.87 -11.87
N ILE A 192 20.53 -19.85 -11.64
CA ILE A 192 19.93 -19.60 -10.32
C ILE A 192 20.42 -20.67 -9.31
N GLY A 193 20.36 -21.96 -9.68
CA GLY A 193 20.80 -23.05 -8.82
C GLY A 193 22.27 -22.94 -8.39
N ASN A 194 23.13 -22.36 -9.24
CA ASN A 194 24.57 -22.19 -9.02
C ASN A 194 24.95 -20.94 -8.22
N LEU A 195 24.01 -20.03 -7.89
CA LEU A 195 24.28 -18.88 -7.04
C LEU A 195 24.86 -19.32 -5.68
N GLN A 196 25.90 -18.63 -5.23
CA GLN A 196 26.57 -18.94 -3.96
C GLN A 196 26.89 -17.66 -3.19
N ALA A 197 26.54 -17.65 -1.92
CA ALA A 197 26.77 -16.50 -1.04
C ALA A 197 28.22 -16.42 -0.58
N GLN A 198 28.87 -15.28 -0.82
CA GLN A 198 30.23 -14.97 -0.34
C GLN A 198 30.60 -13.48 -0.53
N GLY A 199 31.43 -12.97 0.35
CA GLY A 199 32.03 -11.65 0.17
C GLY A 199 31.25 -10.51 0.84
N GLN A 200 31.38 -9.31 0.28
CA GLN A 200 30.80 -8.05 0.75
C GLN A 200 29.67 -7.64 -0.21
N THR A 201 28.90 -6.61 0.14
CA THR A 201 27.71 -6.15 -0.58
C THR A 201 28.03 -4.86 -1.33
N ASN A 202 28.16 -4.92 -2.66
CA ASN A 202 28.38 -3.76 -3.54
C ASN A 202 27.14 -3.52 -4.42
N ILE A 203 26.10 -2.95 -3.81
CA ILE A 203 24.81 -2.66 -4.46
C ILE A 203 25.00 -1.79 -5.70
N TYR A 204 25.87 -0.76 -5.63
CA TYR A 204 26.09 0.16 -6.74
C TYR A 204 26.54 -0.55 -8.03
N ASP A 205 27.54 -1.42 -7.94
CA ASP A 205 28.07 -2.13 -9.12
C ASP A 205 27.06 -3.18 -9.61
N GLY A 206 26.36 -3.88 -8.70
CA GLY A 206 25.31 -4.83 -9.05
C GLY A 206 24.17 -4.19 -9.83
N LEU A 207 23.63 -3.12 -9.27
CA LEU A 207 22.53 -2.38 -9.87
C LEU A 207 22.93 -1.73 -11.21
N ARG A 208 24.10 -1.07 -11.27
CA ARG A 208 24.62 -0.49 -12.51
C ARG A 208 24.79 -1.54 -13.61
N MET A 209 25.38 -2.71 -13.30
CA MET A 209 25.54 -3.79 -14.28
C MET A 209 24.21 -4.33 -14.80
N ALA A 210 23.19 -4.40 -13.93
CA ALA A 210 21.86 -4.81 -14.33
C ALA A 210 21.20 -3.78 -15.28
N TYR A 211 21.32 -2.49 -14.98
CA TYR A 211 20.85 -1.44 -15.88
C TYR A 211 21.61 -1.42 -17.21
N ASP A 212 22.96 -1.52 -17.19
CA ASP A 212 23.77 -1.62 -18.42
C ASP A 212 23.29 -2.79 -19.30
N ALA A 213 22.90 -3.93 -18.70
CA ALA A 213 22.40 -5.09 -19.42
C ALA A 213 21.00 -4.86 -20.00
N VAL A 214 20.10 -4.20 -19.26
CA VAL A 214 18.77 -3.81 -19.79
C VAL A 214 18.92 -2.83 -20.93
N GLU A 215 19.76 -1.79 -20.79
CA GLU A 215 20.01 -0.79 -21.82
C GLU A 215 20.57 -1.42 -23.11
N ALA A 216 21.51 -2.38 -22.98
CA ALA A 216 22.11 -3.06 -24.14
C ALA A 216 21.10 -3.83 -24.99
N HIS A 217 19.96 -4.24 -24.42
CA HIS A 217 18.90 -5.01 -25.07
C HIS A 217 17.56 -4.27 -25.06
N ALA A 218 17.55 -2.96 -24.79
CA ALA A 218 16.35 -2.16 -24.72
C ALA A 218 15.61 -2.11 -26.07
N ASP A 219 14.31 -2.34 -26.02
CA ASP A 219 13.40 -2.24 -27.15
C ASP A 219 12.14 -1.51 -26.69
N PRO A 220 11.61 -0.52 -27.44
CA PRO A 220 10.37 0.17 -27.11
C PRO A 220 9.12 -0.73 -27.01
N GLU A 221 9.16 -1.91 -27.67
CA GLU A 221 8.07 -2.90 -27.61
C GLU A 221 8.15 -3.79 -26.36
N LEU A 222 9.28 -3.76 -25.63
CA LEU A 222 9.50 -4.53 -24.42
C LEU A 222 9.34 -3.65 -23.18
N GLN A 223 8.94 -4.25 -22.07
CA GLN A 223 9.08 -3.62 -20.77
C GLN A 223 10.49 -3.82 -20.25
N ASN A 224 11.25 -2.74 -20.15
CA ASN A 224 12.62 -2.72 -19.70
C ASN A 224 12.66 -2.54 -18.18
N ARG A 225 13.08 -3.59 -17.45
CA ARG A 225 12.94 -3.64 -16.00
C ARG A 225 14.15 -4.24 -15.30
N VAL A 226 14.46 -3.71 -14.13
CA VAL A 226 15.45 -4.27 -13.19
C VAL A 226 14.74 -4.72 -11.93
N ILE A 227 15.14 -5.88 -11.38
CA ILE A 227 14.78 -6.31 -10.03
C ILE A 227 16.06 -6.42 -9.20
N LEU A 228 16.11 -5.74 -8.07
CA LEU A 228 17.21 -5.81 -7.11
C LEU A 228 16.77 -6.63 -5.88
N LEU A 229 17.54 -7.68 -5.56
CA LEU A 229 17.32 -8.48 -4.37
C LEU A 229 18.55 -8.40 -3.46
N SER A 230 18.37 -7.98 -2.19
CA SER A 230 19.47 -7.88 -1.21
C SER A 230 18.95 -8.08 0.22
N ASP A 231 19.83 -8.65 1.08
CA ASP A 231 19.58 -8.84 2.51
C ASP A 231 20.45 -7.93 3.39
N GLY A 232 21.20 -7.00 2.80
CA GLY A 232 22.20 -6.24 3.53
C GLY A 232 22.35 -4.79 3.11
N GLU A 233 23.05 -4.06 3.99
CA GLU A 233 23.54 -2.71 3.66
C GLU A 233 24.72 -2.75 2.70
N ALA A 234 24.93 -1.68 1.94
CA ALA A 234 26.10 -1.52 1.09
C ALA A 234 27.39 -1.48 1.93
N THR A 235 28.21 -2.55 1.87
CA THR A 235 29.47 -2.67 2.63
C THR A 235 30.70 -2.46 1.77
N ALA A 236 30.58 -2.49 0.43
CA ALA A 236 31.66 -2.29 -0.54
C ALA A 236 31.26 -1.31 -1.65
N GLY A 237 32.20 -0.88 -2.44
CA GLY A 237 32.00 0.05 -3.56
C GLY A 237 31.55 1.44 -3.12
N ILE A 238 30.64 2.03 -3.89
CA ILE A 238 29.96 3.29 -3.55
C ILE A 238 28.81 2.95 -2.61
N LYS A 239 28.89 3.45 -1.37
CA LYS A 239 27.93 3.15 -0.30
C LYS A 239 26.99 4.31 0.04
N ALA A 240 27.25 5.49 -0.52
CA ALA A 240 26.46 6.68 -0.26
C ALA A 240 25.11 6.55 -0.96
N THR A 241 24.02 6.51 -0.18
CA THR A 241 22.64 6.34 -0.64
C THR A 241 22.29 7.33 -1.74
N ASP A 242 22.59 8.62 -1.55
CA ASP A 242 22.38 9.68 -2.53
C ASP A 242 23.01 9.39 -3.91
N LYS A 243 24.13 8.69 -3.94
CA LYS A 243 24.82 8.33 -5.21
C LYS A 243 24.24 7.09 -5.86
N ILE A 244 23.79 6.13 -5.06
CA ILE A 244 23.16 4.92 -5.59
C ILE A 244 21.80 5.32 -6.19
N VAL A 245 21.01 6.12 -5.48
CA VAL A 245 19.71 6.64 -5.95
C VAL A 245 19.89 7.53 -7.18
N ALA A 246 20.85 8.48 -7.18
CA ALA A 246 21.08 9.34 -8.34
C ALA A 246 21.52 8.56 -9.59
N MET A 247 22.29 7.48 -9.42
CA MET A 247 22.65 6.60 -10.55
C MET A 247 21.43 5.88 -11.08
N SER A 248 20.58 5.32 -10.20
CA SER A 248 19.34 4.65 -10.58
C SER A 248 18.38 5.60 -11.28
N ALA A 249 18.15 6.79 -10.71
CA ALA A 249 17.27 7.80 -11.28
C ALA A 249 17.63 8.17 -12.73
N ALA A 250 18.92 8.23 -13.07
CA ALA A 250 19.36 8.52 -14.44
C ALA A 250 18.91 7.44 -15.45
N TYR A 251 18.86 6.16 -15.05
CA TYR A 251 18.31 5.10 -15.89
C TYR A 251 16.78 5.10 -15.89
N ASN A 252 16.16 5.46 -14.77
CA ASN A 252 14.71 5.52 -14.66
C ASN A 252 14.13 6.64 -15.55
N GLU A 253 14.82 7.79 -15.69
CA GLU A 253 14.47 8.87 -16.64
C GLU A 253 14.48 8.39 -18.10
N GLU A 254 15.24 7.33 -18.41
CA GLU A 254 15.24 6.70 -19.74
C GLU A 254 14.14 5.61 -19.89
N GLY A 255 13.35 5.38 -18.85
CA GLY A 255 12.21 4.44 -18.86
C GLY A 255 12.54 3.03 -18.39
N TYR A 256 13.69 2.81 -17.72
CA TYR A 256 14.03 1.51 -17.11
C TYR A 256 13.52 1.46 -15.67
N SER A 257 12.47 0.70 -15.41
CA SER A 257 11.87 0.61 -14.06
C SER A 257 12.66 -0.31 -13.12
N LEU A 258 12.57 -0.04 -11.81
CA LEU A 258 13.28 -0.79 -10.77
C LEU A 258 12.34 -1.25 -9.66
N THR A 259 12.26 -2.56 -9.45
CA THR A 259 11.66 -3.17 -8.26
C THR A 259 12.75 -3.62 -7.31
N THR A 260 12.57 -3.39 -6.01
CA THR A 260 13.52 -3.79 -4.97
C THR A 260 12.87 -4.78 -4.02
N ILE A 261 13.62 -5.81 -3.62
CA ILE A 261 13.17 -6.86 -2.71
C ILE A 261 14.19 -6.99 -1.58
N GLY A 262 13.79 -6.62 -0.37
CA GLY A 262 14.60 -6.76 0.83
C GLY A 262 14.34 -8.09 1.54
N MET A 263 15.36 -8.67 2.17
CA MET A 263 15.28 -9.94 2.91
C MET A 263 16.03 -9.83 4.23
N GLY A 264 15.50 -10.48 5.28
CA GLY A 264 16.10 -10.40 6.61
C GLY A 264 16.00 -9.01 7.25
N THR A 265 16.60 -8.83 8.42
CA THR A 265 16.44 -7.59 9.23
C THR A 265 17.61 -6.61 9.12
N GLU A 266 18.69 -6.98 8.41
CA GLU A 266 19.95 -6.21 8.36
C GLU A 266 20.14 -5.43 7.04
N PHE A 267 19.11 -5.31 6.20
CA PHE A 267 19.18 -4.51 4.96
C PHE A 267 18.88 -3.03 5.23
N ASP A 268 19.12 -2.18 4.24
CA ASP A 268 18.79 -0.74 4.27
C ASP A 268 17.40 -0.51 3.64
N PRO A 269 16.31 -0.48 4.44
CA PRO A 269 14.97 -0.32 3.91
C PRO A 269 14.71 1.07 3.31
N GLU A 270 15.39 2.11 3.80
CA GLU A 270 15.28 3.46 3.27
C GLU A 270 15.82 3.52 1.84
N LEU A 271 17.03 2.98 1.62
CA LEU A 271 17.62 2.88 0.28
C LEU A 271 16.73 2.08 -0.68
N MET A 272 16.21 0.91 -0.25
CA MET A 272 15.38 0.05 -1.10
C MET A 272 14.07 0.73 -1.51
N ARG A 273 13.43 1.45 -0.58
CA ARG A 273 12.23 2.25 -0.86
C ARG A 273 12.51 3.41 -1.81
N GLU A 274 13.53 4.24 -1.53
CA GLU A 274 13.90 5.35 -2.42
C GLU A 274 14.20 4.88 -3.85
N LEU A 275 14.88 3.75 -3.99
CA LEU A 275 15.19 3.17 -5.30
C LEU A 275 13.93 2.75 -6.05
N SER A 276 12.99 2.08 -5.40
CA SER A 276 11.76 1.62 -6.04
C SER A 276 10.81 2.77 -6.38
N GLU A 277 10.66 3.74 -5.48
CA GLU A 277 9.81 4.91 -5.68
C GLU A 277 10.29 5.77 -6.86
N SER A 278 11.60 6.06 -6.94
CA SER A 278 12.18 6.77 -8.07
C SER A 278 12.18 5.95 -9.36
N GLY A 279 12.11 4.62 -9.26
CA GLY A 279 12.21 3.66 -10.36
C GLY A 279 10.89 3.20 -10.94
N ALA A 280 9.76 3.82 -10.63
CA ALA A 280 8.44 3.36 -11.08
C ALA A 280 8.20 1.86 -10.84
N GLY A 281 8.72 1.34 -9.74
CA GLY A 281 8.61 -0.06 -9.32
C GLY A 281 8.04 -0.17 -7.93
N ALA A 282 8.20 -1.34 -7.32
CA ALA A 282 7.74 -1.62 -5.98
C ALA A 282 8.87 -2.03 -5.04
N PHE A 283 8.69 -1.78 -3.76
CA PHE A 283 9.52 -2.35 -2.70
C PHE A 283 8.74 -3.42 -1.95
N TYR A 284 9.37 -4.59 -1.80
CA TYR A 284 8.86 -5.72 -1.04
C TYR A 284 9.85 -6.14 0.03
N TYR A 285 9.29 -6.63 1.14
CA TYR A 285 10.06 -7.28 2.18
C TYR A 285 9.68 -8.76 2.27
N LEU A 286 10.66 -9.66 2.23
CA LEU A 286 10.46 -11.11 2.33
C LEU A 286 10.79 -11.59 3.75
N GLU A 287 9.78 -11.69 4.59
CA GLU A 287 9.91 -12.14 5.98
C GLU A 287 9.87 -13.66 6.11
N ASP A 288 9.13 -14.36 5.25
CA ASP A 288 8.86 -15.79 5.34
C ASP A 288 8.60 -16.45 3.96
N PRO A 289 8.39 -17.77 3.88
CA PRO A 289 8.11 -18.47 2.63
C PRO A 289 6.79 -18.06 1.95
N GLU A 290 5.79 -17.65 2.72
CA GLU A 290 4.51 -17.16 2.19
C GLU A 290 4.71 -15.84 1.45
N ALA A 291 5.49 -14.91 2.02
CA ALA A 291 5.88 -13.67 1.37
C ALA A 291 6.61 -13.91 0.03
N VAL A 292 7.50 -14.91 -0.01
CA VAL A 292 8.16 -15.33 -1.27
C VAL A 292 7.14 -15.72 -2.32
N ARG A 293 6.15 -16.54 -1.94
CA ARG A 293 5.11 -16.97 -2.87
C ARG A 293 4.27 -15.78 -3.34
N GLU A 294 3.80 -14.97 -2.43
CA GLU A 294 2.98 -13.80 -2.74
C GLU A 294 3.69 -12.84 -3.70
N VAL A 295 4.93 -12.44 -3.39
CA VAL A 295 5.67 -11.48 -4.21
C VAL A 295 6.00 -12.02 -5.59
N PHE A 296 6.44 -13.26 -5.72
CA PHE A 296 6.89 -13.78 -7.01
C PHE A 296 5.80 -14.42 -7.87
N GLU A 297 4.73 -14.95 -7.31
CA GLU A 297 3.63 -15.54 -8.07
C GLU A 297 2.50 -14.55 -8.38
N GLU A 298 2.14 -13.69 -7.43
CA GLU A 298 0.98 -12.82 -7.54
C GLU A 298 1.37 -11.40 -7.97
N GLU A 299 2.35 -10.79 -7.29
CA GLU A 299 2.70 -9.40 -7.52
C GLU A 299 3.52 -9.19 -8.81
N VAL A 300 4.41 -10.12 -9.16
CA VAL A 300 5.15 -10.02 -10.43
C VAL A 300 4.22 -10.04 -11.65
N LYS A 301 3.06 -10.71 -11.56
CA LYS A 301 2.06 -10.70 -12.64
C LYS A 301 1.40 -9.34 -12.83
N THR A 302 1.20 -8.58 -11.76
CA THR A 302 0.51 -7.29 -11.76
C THR A 302 1.39 -6.12 -12.14
N PHE A 303 2.68 -6.13 -11.70
CA PHE A 303 3.64 -5.05 -12.04
C PHE A 303 3.99 -4.96 -13.51
N LEU A 304 3.63 -5.94 -14.30
CA LEU A 304 4.08 -6.04 -15.67
C LEU A 304 3.17 -5.33 -16.67
N VAL A 305 2.07 -4.70 -16.21
CA VAL A 305 1.12 -4.04 -17.12
C VAL A 305 0.78 -2.64 -16.62
N PRO A 306 1.45 -1.59 -17.13
CA PRO A 306 1.07 -0.22 -16.81
C PRO A 306 -0.29 0.10 -17.41
N LEU A 307 -1.20 0.66 -16.59
CA LEU A 307 -2.51 1.17 -17.03
C LEU A 307 -2.46 2.62 -17.47
N ALA A 308 -1.55 3.38 -16.88
CA ALA A 308 -1.33 4.79 -17.13
C ALA A 308 0.14 5.13 -16.93
N LYS A 309 0.66 6.13 -17.65
CA LYS A 309 2.01 6.67 -17.52
C LYS A 309 1.96 8.17 -17.33
N ASP A 310 3.05 8.73 -16.81
CA ASP A 310 3.22 10.17 -16.61
C ASP A 310 2.00 10.81 -15.92
N VAL A 311 1.55 10.16 -14.84
CA VAL A 311 0.32 10.54 -14.14
C VAL A 311 0.58 11.73 -13.24
N THR A 312 -0.23 12.76 -13.37
CA THR A 312 -0.24 13.92 -12.48
C THR A 312 -1.57 14.02 -11.76
N ILE A 313 -1.52 14.24 -10.45
CA ILE A 313 -2.72 14.45 -9.63
C ILE A 313 -2.55 15.78 -8.89
N ASP A 314 -3.44 16.72 -9.15
CA ASP A 314 -3.48 18.02 -8.50
C ASP A 314 -4.69 18.12 -7.58
N LEU A 315 -4.48 18.55 -6.34
CA LEU A 315 -5.53 18.87 -5.39
C LEU A 315 -5.47 20.34 -5.00
N VAL A 316 -6.54 21.08 -5.26
CA VAL A 316 -6.72 22.46 -4.80
C VAL A 316 -7.77 22.47 -3.70
N VAL A 317 -7.34 22.76 -2.47
CA VAL A 317 -8.22 22.77 -1.28
C VAL A 317 -8.88 24.12 -1.10
N ASP A 318 -10.20 24.12 -0.82
CA ASP A 318 -10.97 25.35 -0.54
C ASP A 318 -10.41 26.09 0.68
N PRO A 319 -10.37 27.45 0.68
CA PRO A 319 -9.86 28.24 1.81
C PRO A 319 -10.54 28.01 3.16
N GLY A 320 -11.71 27.36 3.20
CA GLY A 320 -12.36 26.89 4.44
C GLY A 320 -11.58 25.80 5.16
N TYR A 321 -10.57 25.24 4.51
CA TYR A 321 -9.67 24.22 5.03
C TYR A 321 -8.22 24.58 4.76
N SER A 322 -7.29 23.93 5.50
CA SER A 322 -5.85 23.88 5.18
C SER A 322 -5.48 22.46 4.83
N LEU A 323 -4.75 22.27 3.75
CA LEU A 323 -4.03 21.03 3.51
C LEU A 323 -2.90 20.92 4.54
N ARG A 324 -2.87 19.80 5.26
CA ARG A 324 -1.88 19.57 6.31
C ARG A 324 -0.82 18.58 5.87
N GLN A 325 -1.23 17.39 5.44
CA GLN A 325 -0.34 16.29 5.10
C GLN A 325 -0.98 15.42 4.03
N ILE A 326 -0.14 14.85 3.17
CA ILE A 326 -0.50 13.81 2.22
C ILE A 326 0.23 12.54 2.67
N TYR A 327 -0.52 11.46 2.86
CA TYR A 327 -0.03 10.14 3.25
C TYR A 327 -0.26 9.14 2.12
N GLY A 328 0.48 8.03 2.12
CA GLY A 328 0.35 6.94 1.15
C GLY A 328 1.08 7.19 -0.16
N THR A 329 1.88 8.25 -0.23
CA THR A 329 2.80 8.52 -1.35
C THR A 329 3.98 9.37 -0.89
N LYS A 330 5.18 9.09 -1.41
CA LYS A 330 6.37 9.94 -1.27
C LYS A 330 6.57 10.88 -2.46
N LEU A 331 5.77 10.71 -3.51
CA LEU A 331 5.85 11.45 -4.77
C LEU A 331 5.04 12.76 -4.73
N SER A 332 4.70 13.25 -3.53
CA SER A 332 3.88 14.43 -3.36
C SER A 332 4.70 15.67 -3.04
N GLU A 333 4.32 16.77 -3.67
CA GLU A 333 4.75 18.12 -3.32
C GLU A 333 3.57 18.93 -2.78
N GLN A 334 3.83 19.80 -1.80
CA GLN A 334 2.79 20.61 -1.17
C GLN A 334 3.21 22.06 -1.06
N TRP A 335 2.35 22.99 -1.49
CA TRP A 335 2.53 24.42 -1.31
C TRP A 335 1.21 25.15 -1.00
N GLY A 336 1.12 25.67 0.21
CA GLY A 336 -0.11 26.31 0.70
C GLY A 336 -1.29 25.36 0.78
N ASN A 337 -2.34 25.60 0.02
CA ASN A 337 -3.53 24.73 -0.07
C ASN A 337 -3.56 23.89 -1.36
N GLN A 338 -2.41 23.61 -1.93
CA GLN A 338 -2.28 22.80 -3.13
C GLN A 338 -1.39 21.62 -2.85
N GLY A 339 -1.82 20.44 -3.29
CA GLY A 339 -1.03 19.20 -3.35
C GLY A 339 -0.84 18.81 -4.80
N HIS A 340 0.33 18.32 -5.14
CA HIS A 340 0.71 17.82 -6.45
C HIS A 340 1.41 16.48 -6.29
N ILE A 341 1.07 15.51 -7.12
CA ILE A 341 1.63 14.17 -7.08
C ILE A 341 1.99 13.78 -8.51
N GLU A 342 3.25 13.42 -8.75
CA GLU A 342 3.73 12.90 -10.02
C GLU A 342 4.03 11.41 -9.90
N ILE A 343 3.26 10.56 -10.58
CA ILE A 343 3.40 9.11 -10.54
C ILE A 343 3.89 8.64 -11.92
N PRO A 344 5.09 8.05 -12.03
CA PRO A 344 5.63 7.64 -13.33
C PRO A 344 4.77 6.60 -14.05
N SER A 345 4.13 5.70 -13.29
CA SER A 345 3.28 4.65 -13.84
C SER A 345 2.30 4.12 -12.80
N LEU A 346 1.06 3.85 -13.24
CA LEU A 346 0.04 3.17 -12.45
C LEU A 346 -0.16 1.75 -12.96
N GLN A 347 -0.24 0.80 -12.04
CA GLN A 347 -0.45 -0.62 -12.31
C GLN A 347 -1.73 -1.11 -11.63
N ILE A 348 -2.27 -2.24 -12.09
CA ILE A 348 -3.38 -2.89 -11.41
C ILE A 348 -2.88 -3.42 -10.06
N ALA A 349 -3.59 -3.05 -9.00
CA ALA A 349 -3.41 -3.66 -7.70
C ALA A 349 -4.30 -4.91 -7.64
N HIS A 350 -3.68 -6.08 -7.56
CA HIS A 350 -4.41 -7.34 -7.60
C HIS A 350 -4.21 -8.11 -6.30
N ARG A 351 -5.08 -7.88 -5.34
CA ARG A 351 -5.21 -8.74 -4.17
C ARG A 351 -6.31 -9.74 -4.42
N THR A 352 -5.93 -11.00 -4.65
CA THR A 352 -6.86 -12.07 -5.01
C THR A 352 -7.68 -12.58 -3.83
N SER A 353 -7.20 -12.47 -2.59
CA SER A 353 -7.93 -12.98 -1.43
C SER A 353 -8.31 -11.89 -0.43
N VAL A 354 -9.54 -11.97 0.06
CA VAL A 354 -10.07 -11.14 1.15
C VAL A 354 -10.06 -11.93 2.46
N SER A 355 -9.84 -13.25 2.42
CA SER A 355 -10.20 -14.13 3.52
C SER A 355 -9.16 -15.16 3.94
N ASP A 356 -8.01 -15.25 3.30
CA ASP A 356 -7.03 -16.26 3.69
C ASP A 356 -5.76 -15.61 4.21
N ASN A 357 -5.51 -15.74 5.51
CA ASN A 357 -4.22 -15.47 6.14
C ASN A 357 -3.05 -16.28 5.51
N GLU A 358 -3.32 -17.08 4.48
CA GLU A 358 -2.34 -17.82 3.69
C GLU A 358 -1.82 -17.03 2.48
N GLY A 359 -2.42 -15.89 2.13
CA GLY A 359 -2.09 -15.08 0.94
C GLY A 359 -1.38 -13.75 1.20
N GLY A 360 -1.22 -13.34 2.47
CA GLY A 360 -0.64 -12.04 2.81
C GLY A 360 -1.59 -10.85 2.62
N ARG A 361 -1.06 -9.63 2.83
CA ARG A 361 -1.84 -8.37 2.79
C ARG A 361 -1.41 -7.43 1.66
N ARG A 362 -0.44 -7.82 0.84
CA ARG A 362 0.14 -6.99 -0.21
C ARG A 362 -0.85 -6.74 -1.36
N GLY A 363 -0.63 -5.68 -2.13
CA GLY A 363 -1.40 -5.42 -3.34
C GLY A 363 -2.83 -4.94 -3.13
N GLY A 364 -3.15 -4.33 -1.98
CA GLY A 364 -4.50 -3.83 -1.66
C GLY A 364 -4.99 -2.66 -2.52
N GLY A 365 -4.11 -2.06 -3.33
CA GLY A 365 -4.44 -0.93 -4.19
C GLY A 365 -4.45 0.41 -3.45
N GLY A 366 -3.34 0.79 -2.87
CA GLY A 366 -3.11 1.89 -1.95
C GLY A 366 -4.01 3.12 -2.04
N ALA A 367 -4.42 3.61 -0.89
CA ALA A 367 -5.06 4.91 -0.78
C ALA A 367 -4.03 6.01 -0.52
N ILE A 368 -4.20 7.12 -1.20
CA ILE A 368 -3.56 8.38 -0.82
C ILE A 368 -4.54 9.12 0.09
N ILE A 369 -4.11 9.47 1.29
CA ILE A 369 -4.96 10.16 2.25
C ILE A 369 -4.45 11.58 2.43
N VAL A 370 -5.34 12.55 2.21
CA VAL A 370 -5.06 13.97 2.42
C VAL A 370 -5.72 14.42 3.70
N GLU A 371 -4.93 14.81 4.67
CA GLU A 371 -5.42 15.35 5.93
C GLU A 371 -5.68 16.85 5.80
N LEU A 372 -6.86 17.27 6.24
CA LEU A 372 -7.31 18.65 6.21
C LEU A 372 -7.55 19.21 7.61
N VAL A 373 -7.13 20.43 7.84
CA VAL A 373 -7.48 21.18 9.06
C VAL A 373 -8.57 22.19 8.73
N PRO A 374 -9.74 22.09 9.37
CA PRO A 374 -10.80 23.07 9.15
C PRO A 374 -10.37 24.47 9.64
N ARG A 375 -10.69 25.46 8.85
CA ARG A 375 -10.54 26.88 9.19
C ARG A 375 -11.90 27.50 9.55
N SER A 376 -12.00 28.80 9.54
CA SER A 376 -13.26 29.49 9.78
C SER A 376 -14.28 29.25 8.63
N PRO A 377 -15.56 28.98 8.93
CA PRO A 377 -16.62 28.90 7.93
C PRO A 377 -16.72 30.15 7.04
N ASP A 378 -16.32 31.31 7.58
CA ASP A 378 -16.34 32.59 6.83
C ASP A 378 -15.27 32.65 5.71
N MET A 379 -14.34 31.72 5.67
CA MET A 379 -13.28 31.62 4.66
C MET A 379 -13.66 30.75 3.45
N VAL A 380 -14.77 30.03 3.52
CA VAL A 380 -15.21 29.16 2.42
C VAL A 380 -15.47 29.99 1.17
N ALA A 381 -14.78 29.66 0.08
CA ALA A 381 -14.93 30.38 -1.18
C ALA A 381 -16.19 29.96 -1.93
N GLU A 382 -16.53 28.68 -1.89
CA GLU A 382 -17.73 28.13 -2.52
C GLU A 382 -18.46 27.21 -1.52
N PRO A 383 -19.72 27.53 -1.13
CA PRO A 383 -20.45 26.74 -0.14
C PRO A 383 -20.56 25.26 -0.52
N GLY A 384 -20.21 24.39 0.42
CA GLY A 384 -20.26 22.94 0.23
C GLY A 384 -19.09 22.35 -0.57
N THR A 385 -18.08 23.13 -0.92
CA THR A 385 -16.86 22.65 -1.58
C THR A 385 -15.75 22.47 -0.55
N VAL A 386 -15.03 21.35 -0.64
CA VAL A 386 -13.81 21.03 0.13
C VAL A 386 -12.59 21.23 -0.76
N GLY A 387 -12.67 20.86 -2.03
CA GLY A 387 -11.60 21.01 -2.99
C GLY A 387 -11.96 20.53 -4.39
N LEU A 388 -11.02 20.71 -5.31
CA LEU A 388 -11.03 20.20 -6.68
C LEU A 388 -9.83 19.30 -6.86
N LEU A 389 -10.07 18.07 -7.30
CA LEU A 389 -9.08 17.07 -7.67
C LEU A 389 -9.04 16.98 -9.19
N SER A 390 -7.85 17.04 -9.78
CA SER A 390 -7.63 16.87 -11.21
C SER A 390 -6.59 15.79 -11.43
N MET A 391 -6.80 14.90 -12.38
CA MET A 391 -5.85 13.87 -12.79
C MET A 391 -5.63 13.96 -14.30
N SER A 392 -4.37 13.83 -14.73
CA SER A 392 -3.99 13.71 -16.12
C SER A 392 -3.03 12.54 -16.28
N TYR A 393 -3.16 11.72 -17.32
CA TYR A 393 -2.25 10.61 -17.58
C TYR A 393 -2.19 10.27 -19.07
N ASP A 394 -1.07 9.66 -19.49
CA ASP A 394 -0.87 9.14 -20.84
C ASP A 394 -1.27 7.64 -20.91
N VAL A 395 -2.02 7.29 -21.96
CA VAL A 395 -2.43 5.91 -22.23
C VAL A 395 -1.25 5.11 -22.82
N PRO A 396 -0.80 4.01 -22.16
CA PRO A 396 0.32 3.22 -22.65
C PRO A 396 0.13 2.72 -24.07
N GLY A 397 1.15 2.89 -24.92
CA GLY A 397 1.11 2.46 -26.33
C GLY A 397 0.28 3.36 -27.25
N SER A 398 -0.13 4.54 -26.80
CA SER A 398 -0.92 5.53 -27.53
C SER A 398 -0.32 6.93 -27.34
N ASP A 399 -0.69 7.87 -28.21
CA ASP A 399 -0.40 9.31 -28.04
C ASP A 399 -1.57 10.04 -27.32
N GLU A 400 -2.46 9.31 -26.68
CA GLU A 400 -3.65 9.84 -26.02
C GLU A 400 -3.34 10.20 -24.56
N THR A 401 -3.66 11.46 -24.19
CA THR A 401 -3.66 11.92 -22.79
C THR A 401 -5.12 12.05 -22.34
N VAL A 402 -5.41 11.56 -21.14
CA VAL A 402 -6.73 11.59 -20.50
C VAL A 402 -6.69 12.55 -19.33
N ASP A 403 -7.68 13.46 -19.27
CA ASP A 403 -7.87 14.40 -18.17
C ASP A 403 -9.19 14.09 -17.45
N GLU A 404 -9.17 14.10 -16.11
CA GLU A 404 -10.34 13.91 -15.25
C GLU A 404 -10.37 14.97 -14.14
N GLU A 405 -11.57 15.48 -13.80
CA GLU A 405 -11.77 16.40 -12.69
C GLU A 405 -12.88 15.89 -11.76
N VAL A 406 -12.61 15.88 -10.46
CA VAL A 406 -13.54 15.48 -9.40
C VAL A 406 -13.68 16.59 -8.38
N LYS A 407 -14.91 17.07 -8.15
CA LYS A 407 -15.22 18.08 -7.14
C LYS A 407 -15.53 17.39 -5.80
N ILE A 408 -14.74 17.67 -4.79
CA ILE A 408 -14.93 17.16 -3.43
C ILE A 408 -15.90 18.08 -2.71
N ILE A 409 -17.01 17.54 -2.25
CA ILE A 409 -18.10 18.28 -1.60
C ILE A 409 -18.35 17.82 -0.17
N SER A 410 -18.86 18.71 0.68
CA SER A 410 -19.23 18.43 2.06
C SER A 410 -20.59 19.05 2.38
N PRO A 411 -21.51 18.30 3.00
CA PRO A 411 -22.73 18.89 3.57
C PRO A 411 -22.47 19.60 4.90
N LEU A 412 -21.26 19.46 5.47
CA LEU A 412 -20.86 19.99 6.77
C LEU A 412 -20.19 21.36 6.61
N THR A 413 -20.30 22.18 7.66
CA THR A 413 -19.45 23.39 7.78
C THR A 413 -18.05 23.01 8.27
N PRO A 414 -16.97 23.74 7.84
CA PRO A 414 -15.64 23.46 8.33
C PRO A 414 -15.56 23.45 9.87
N GLY A 415 -15.00 22.38 10.43
CA GLY A 415 -14.89 22.16 11.87
C GLY A 415 -16.11 21.52 12.54
N GLU A 416 -17.19 21.31 11.83
CA GLU A 416 -18.32 20.50 12.32
C GLU A 416 -17.91 19.03 12.40
N THR A 417 -18.20 18.40 13.55
CA THR A 417 -17.88 16.98 13.79
C THR A 417 -19.18 16.30 14.22
N PRO A 418 -19.88 15.62 13.29
CA PRO A 418 -21.15 14.98 13.63
C PRO A 418 -20.94 13.74 14.52
N ASP A 419 -21.91 13.45 15.39
CA ASP A 419 -21.93 12.21 16.15
C ASP A 419 -21.94 11.00 15.19
N GLY A 420 -21.00 10.07 15.34
CA GLY A 420 -20.84 8.91 14.47
C GLY A 420 -20.13 9.19 13.14
N GLY A 421 -19.66 10.44 12.94
CA GLY A 421 -18.90 10.82 11.74
C GLY A 421 -19.77 11.09 10.51
N HIS A 422 -19.13 11.57 9.45
CA HIS A 422 -19.66 11.71 8.10
C HIS A 422 -18.64 11.11 7.12
N PHE A 423 -19.09 10.19 6.30
CA PHE A 423 -18.29 9.56 5.25
C PHE A 423 -19.08 9.59 3.96
N SER A 424 -18.51 10.18 2.90
CA SER A 424 -19.18 10.31 1.61
C SER A 424 -19.34 8.96 0.90
N PHE A 425 -18.45 8.00 1.22
CA PHE A 425 -18.49 6.62 0.73
C PHE A 425 -18.04 5.64 1.82
N ALA A 426 -18.46 4.38 1.75
CA ALA A 426 -18.20 3.38 2.80
C ALA A 426 -16.69 3.12 3.01
N GLY A 427 -15.92 3.00 1.95
CA GLY A 427 -14.47 2.76 2.03
C GLY A 427 -13.68 3.84 2.76
N VAL A 428 -14.20 5.08 2.80
CA VAL A 428 -13.56 6.19 3.54
C VAL A 428 -13.54 5.96 5.04
N GLN A 429 -14.52 5.23 5.57
CA GLN A 429 -14.54 4.92 7.01
C GLN A 429 -13.36 4.03 7.39
N LYS A 430 -13.00 3.05 6.54
CA LYS A 430 -11.81 2.22 6.74
C LYS A 430 -10.54 3.08 6.64
N SER A 431 -10.43 3.94 5.63
CA SER A 431 -9.30 4.86 5.48
C SER A 431 -9.10 5.79 6.69
N PHE A 432 -10.19 6.23 7.31
CA PHE A 432 -10.14 7.00 8.55
C PHE A 432 -9.51 6.18 9.69
N VAL A 433 -9.91 4.92 9.86
CA VAL A 433 -9.34 4.03 10.89
C VAL A 433 -7.86 3.76 10.61
N MET A 434 -7.50 3.46 9.36
CA MET A 434 -6.11 3.25 8.95
C MET A 434 -5.23 4.46 9.29
N LEU A 435 -5.66 5.68 8.98
CA LEU A 435 -4.92 6.90 9.31
C LEU A 435 -4.71 7.03 10.83
N ASN A 436 -5.71 6.73 11.64
CA ASN A 436 -5.61 6.79 13.09
C ASN A 436 -4.66 5.72 13.66
N ILE A 437 -4.66 4.50 13.09
CA ILE A 437 -3.74 3.44 13.47
C ILE A 437 -2.30 3.84 13.12
N PHE A 438 -2.06 4.29 11.89
CA PHE A 438 -0.73 4.71 11.45
C PHE A 438 -0.18 5.85 12.32
N ALA A 439 -0.97 6.92 12.53
CA ALA A 439 -0.59 8.03 13.41
C ALA A 439 -0.32 7.57 14.86
N GLY A 440 -1.10 6.62 15.35
CA GLY A 440 -0.89 6.02 16.67
C GLY A 440 0.42 5.25 16.78
N PHE A 441 0.75 4.45 15.78
CA PHE A 441 2.04 3.74 15.71
C PHE A 441 3.21 4.73 15.64
N GLU A 442 3.14 5.72 14.76
CA GLU A 442 4.18 6.75 14.61
C GLU A 442 4.45 7.50 15.93
N MET A 443 3.37 7.95 16.59
CA MET A 443 3.49 8.63 17.88
C MET A 443 4.06 7.72 18.97
N ALA A 444 3.64 6.45 19.02
CA ALA A 444 4.11 5.50 20.02
C ALA A 444 5.59 5.13 19.79
N ALA A 445 5.98 4.82 18.54
CA ALA A 445 7.36 4.52 18.16
C ALA A 445 8.29 5.70 18.45
N THR A 446 7.88 6.92 18.07
CA THR A 446 8.64 8.14 18.35
C THR A 446 8.84 8.35 19.86
N ARG A 447 7.79 8.21 20.68
CA ARG A 447 7.91 8.33 22.13
C ARG A 447 8.84 7.28 22.74
N ALA A 448 8.65 6.02 22.33
CA ALA A 448 9.46 4.91 22.81
C ALA A 448 10.94 5.05 22.44
N SER A 449 11.25 5.63 21.25
CA SER A 449 12.63 5.90 20.82
C SER A 449 13.33 6.94 21.72
N PHE A 450 12.57 7.87 22.32
CA PHE A 450 13.06 8.81 23.33
C PHE A 450 13.00 8.26 24.76
N GLY A 451 12.61 6.99 24.96
CA GLY A 451 12.51 6.37 26.29
C GLY A 451 11.22 6.72 27.06
N ASP A 452 10.23 7.32 26.41
CA ASP A 452 8.91 7.63 26.99
C ASP A 452 7.92 6.48 26.73
N ASP A 453 8.23 5.29 27.26
CA ASP A 453 7.41 4.10 27.09
C ASP A 453 6.00 4.26 27.69
N SER A 454 5.87 5.00 28.80
CA SER A 454 4.55 5.30 29.41
C SER A 454 3.73 6.25 28.54
N GLY A 455 4.36 7.22 27.88
CA GLY A 455 3.73 8.09 26.90
C GLY A 455 3.30 7.34 25.64
N ALA A 456 4.08 6.33 25.21
CA ALA A 456 3.69 5.45 24.12
C ALA A 456 2.44 4.63 24.47
N LEU A 457 2.35 4.06 25.69
CA LEU A 457 1.15 3.38 26.19
C LEU A 457 -0.07 4.30 26.22
N ALA A 458 0.10 5.57 26.62
CA ALA A 458 -0.97 6.57 26.67
C ALA A 458 -1.58 6.85 25.28
N VAL A 459 -0.81 6.64 24.21
CA VAL A 459 -1.29 6.73 22.82
C VAL A 459 -2.00 5.45 22.41
N LEU A 460 -1.39 4.28 22.65
CA LEU A 460 -1.89 3.02 22.11
C LEU A 460 -3.14 2.49 22.82
N GLN A 461 -3.29 2.71 24.13
CA GLN A 461 -4.44 2.18 24.89
C GLN A 461 -5.80 2.75 24.44
N PRO A 462 -6.00 4.08 24.29
CA PRO A 462 -7.26 4.61 23.74
C PRO A 462 -7.46 4.21 22.28
N LEU A 463 -6.41 4.19 21.46
CA LEU A 463 -6.47 3.72 20.09
C LEU A 463 -6.96 2.27 20.02
N ARG A 464 -6.33 1.38 20.78
CA ARG A 464 -6.71 -0.03 20.89
C ARG A 464 -8.20 -0.20 21.20
N THR A 465 -8.70 0.59 22.16
CA THR A 465 -10.10 0.53 22.57
C THR A 465 -11.04 0.97 21.44
N ALA A 466 -10.71 2.06 20.76
CA ALA A 466 -11.51 2.59 19.67
C ALA A 466 -11.51 1.68 18.43
N VAL A 467 -10.34 1.09 18.09
CA VAL A 467 -10.23 0.15 16.98
C VAL A 467 -10.98 -1.16 17.26
N ASP A 468 -10.89 -1.70 18.49
CA ASP A 468 -11.64 -2.91 18.92
C ASP A 468 -13.16 -2.70 18.84
N GLU A 469 -13.64 -1.53 19.26
CA GLU A 469 -15.07 -1.16 19.13
C GLU A 469 -15.48 -1.03 17.66
N TRP A 470 -14.61 -0.45 16.82
CA TRP A 470 -14.89 -0.30 15.39
C TRP A 470 -14.95 -1.66 14.69
N VAL A 471 -13.99 -2.54 14.91
CA VAL A 471 -13.95 -3.92 14.34
C VAL A 471 -15.15 -4.72 14.81
N GLY A 472 -15.58 -4.55 16.07
CA GLY A 472 -16.79 -5.20 16.61
C GLY A 472 -18.07 -4.81 15.89
N ASN A 473 -18.13 -3.61 15.31
CA ASN A 473 -19.27 -3.09 14.56
C ASN A 473 -19.10 -3.24 13.03
N ASN A 474 -17.87 -3.31 12.56
CA ASN A 474 -17.50 -3.39 11.15
C ASN A 474 -16.44 -4.50 10.98
N PRO A 475 -16.85 -5.76 10.80
CA PRO A 475 -15.92 -6.85 10.59
C PRO A 475 -15.02 -6.56 9.38
N ASP A 476 -13.71 -6.45 9.61
CA ASP A 476 -12.69 -6.19 8.59
C ASP A 476 -11.42 -6.92 9.03
N GLU A 477 -10.90 -7.78 8.17
CA GLU A 477 -9.78 -8.64 8.50
C GLU A 477 -8.46 -7.87 8.58
N ASP A 478 -8.24 -6.88 7.71
CA ASP A 478 -7.02 -6.05 7.71
C ASP A 478 -6.91 -5.26 9.01
N ILE A 479 -8.00 -4.58 9.41
CA ILE A 479 -8.03 -3.79 10.66
C ILE A 479 -7.99 -4.70 11.90
N ALA A 480 -8.61 -5.88 11.84
CA ALA A 480 -8.50 -6.86 12.92
C ALA A 480 -7.07 -7.39 13.09
N ASP A 481 -6.32 -7.48 12.01
CA ASP A 481 -4.91 -7.84 12.05
C ASP A 481 -4.06 -6.70 12.62
N ASP A 482 -4.29 -5.45 12.22
CA ASP A 482 -3.64 -4.28 12.81
C ASP A 482 -3.89 -4.18 14.32
N LEU A 483 -5.09 -4.52 14.78
CA LEU A 483 -5.41 -4.56 16.21
C LEU A 483 -4.50 -5.54 16.98
N LYS A 484 -4.14 -6.67 16.38
CA LYS A 484 -3.17 -7.61 16.99
C LYS A 484 -1.79 -6.96 17.16
N TYR A 485 -1.37 -6.12 16.20
CA TYR A 485 -0.08 -5.42 16.30
C TYR A 485 -0.11 -4.26 17.27
N ILE A 486 -1.27 -3.59 17.44
CA ILE A 486 -1.46 -2.64 18.55
C ILE A 486 -1.32 -3.37 19.90
N ASP A 487 -1.98 -4.53 20.06
CA ASP A 487 -1.86 -5.35 21.27
C ASP A 487 -0.40 -5.80 21.49
N ARG A 488 0.29 -6.26 20.45
CA ARG A 488 1.68 -6.69 20.51
C ARG A 488 2.62 -5.55 20.92
N PHE A 489 2.40 -4.35 20.39
CA PHE A 489 3.20 -3.18 20.75
C PHE A 489 3.00 -2.83 22.24
N ILE A 490 1.76 -2.82 22.72
CA ILE A 490 1.43 -2.62 24.14
C ILE A 490 2.15 -3.67 25.01
N GLU A 491 2.04 -4.95 24.69
CA GLU A 491 2.70 -6.05 25.42
C GLU A 491 4.23 -5.87 25.49
N ASN A 492 4.85 -5.44 24.39
CA ASN A 492 6.29 -5.23 24.33
C ASN A 492 6.73 -4.02 25.19
N LEU A 493 5.96 -2.92 25.19
CA LEU A 493 6.19 -1.77 26.06
C LEU A 493 6.07 -2.15 27.56
N GLU A 494 5.02 -2.90 27.92
CA GLU A 494 4.82 -3.38 29.29
C GLU A 494 5.95 -4.33 29.74
N ARG A 495 6.39 -5.20 28.85
CA ARG A 495 7.54 -6.10 29.10
C ARG A 495 8.84 -5.34 29.31
N ARG A 496 9.00 -4.17 28.65
CA ARG A 496 10.12 -3.24 28.84
C ARG A 496 10.03 -2.45 30.15
N GLY A 497 8.88 -2.52 30.84
CA GLY A 497 8.64 -1.90 32.15
C GLY A 497 7.84 -0.61 32.11
N ALA A 498 7.17 -0.33 31.00
CA ALA A 498 6.22 0.77 30.92
C ALA A 498 5.10 0.60 31.96
N ALA A 499 4.76 1.69 32.65
CA ALA A 499 3.66 1.72 33.62
C ALA A 499 2.43 2.40 32.98
N GLU A 500 1.23 1.99 33.40
CA GLU A 500 0.02 2.69 33.01
C GLU A 500 0.16 4.19 33.22
N PRO A 501 -0.19 5.02 32.23
CA PRO A 501 -0.13 6.46 32.37
C PRO A 501 -1.13 6.93 33.43
N PRO A 502 -0.85 8.03 34.16
CA PRO A 502 -1.83 8.62 35.06
C PRO A 502 -3.15 8.94 34.33
N PRO A 503 -4.32 8.71 34.96
CA PRO A 503 -5.63 8.80 34.30
C PRO A 503 -6.02 10.22 33.82
N ASP A 504 -5.21 11.23 34.11
CA ASP A 504 -5.40 12.62 33.70
C ASP A 504 -4.49 13.07 32.53
N GLN A 505 -3.69 12.16 31.96
CA GLN A 505 -2.92 12.44 30.74
C GLN A 505 -3.76 12.11 29.51
N THR A 506 -4.42 13.12 28.96
CA THR A 506 -5.00 13.03 27.62
C THR A 506 -3.86 12.86 26.61
N PRO A 507 -3.90 11.89 25.71
CA PRO A 507 -2.92 11.81 24.63
C PRO A 507 -2.83 13.16 23.91
N PRO A 508 -1.62 13.61 23.54
CA PRO A 508 -1.51 14.83 22.75
C PRO A 508 -2.30 14.67 21.48
N ASN A 509 -2.89 15.75 20.99
CA ASN A 509 -3.53 15.73 19.69
C ASN A 509 -2.46 15.39 18.65
N PRO A 510 -2.57 14.27 17.92
CA PRO A 510 -1.63 13.96 16.84
C PRO A 510 -1.69 15.02 15.73
N TRP A 511 -2.81 15.75 15.70
CA TRP A 511 -3.06 16.84 14.79
C TRP A 511 -3.21 18.16 15.57
N PRO A 512 -2.11 18.77 16.07
CA PRO A 512 -2.19 20.06 16.76
C PRO A 512 -2.73 21.11 15.79
N ASN A 513 -3.74 21.83 16.24
CA ASN A 513 -4.22 23.02 15.53
C ASN A 513 -3.13 24.10 15.63
N ASP A 514 -2.36 24.32 14.59
CA ASP A 514 -1.45 25.45 14.44
C ASP A 514 -2.21 26.71 13.95
#